data_d395a7c28d97337cdd1d8cb5091b00fb
#
_entry.id   d395a7c28d97337cdd1d8cb5091b00fb
#
_cell.length_a   1.000
_cell.length_b   1.000
_cell.length_c   1.000
_cell.angle_alpha   90.00
_cell.angle_beta   90.00
_cell.angle_gamma   90.00
#
_symmetry.space_group_name_H-M   'P 1'
#
loop_
_entity.id
_entity.type
_entity.pdbx_description
1 polymer ?
#
loop_
_entity_poly.entity_id
_entity_poly.type
_entity_poly.pdbx_seq_one_letter_code
_entity_poly.pdbx_strand_id
1 'polypeptide(L)'
;MEIIQDHNGVPAKHGRAFVNGVRLHYTIAGEGEPLFLLHGVPKTSYHWRRVIPLLTPYYTVIAPDLRGLGDSEHPQDGFDMKNMAEDIAQLATHLGYETFNLVGEDWGASTAYQVAAQYPERVKKLVYQEMILPGFGLEDYSFLTRENVSTYVWLWHINFYSVPDFPELLITGKEREYFNYFIKHETHNPQAITPDALDEYVRCYSSPGGLRSMLAIYRATLDDADQNRESAKTKLKMPVLAVGSEYFIGADNERQMREVAEDVRGVILPWGHQLAEEDPEALAAAYLDFFGRE
;
A
#
# COMPACT_ATOMS: atom_id res chain seq x y z
N MET A 1 -9.15 -11.77 17.09
CA MET A 1 -8.58 -10.73 16.20
C MET A 1 -7.61 -9.89 17.03
N GLU A 2 -6.37 -9.76 16.57
CA GLU A 2 -5.34 -8.90 17.16
C GLU A 2 -5.77 -7.42 17.06
N ILE A 3 -5.59 -6.64 18.12
CA ILE A 3 -6.05 -5.24 18.14
C ILE A 3 -4.90 -4.34 17.66
N ILE A 4 -5.20 -3.36 16.82
CA ILE A 4 -4.24 -2.30 16.49
C ILE A 4 -4.04 -1.45 17.75
N GLN A 5 -2.79 -1.31 18.21
CA GLN A 5 -2.46 -0.61 19.45
C GLN A 5 -1.12 0.14 19.33
N ASP A 6 -0.88 1.08 20.24
CA ASP A 6 0.41 1.74 20.37
C ASP A 6 1.45 0.90 21.15
N HIS A 7 2.65 1.43 21.32
CA HIS A 7 3.74 0.79 22.06
C HIS A 7 3.46 0.57 23.56
N ASN A 8 2.45 1.24 24.14
CA ASN A 8 2.02 1.06 25.52
C ASN A 8 0.83 0.09 25.64
N GLY A 9 0.39 -0.51 24.53
CA GLY A 9 -0.78 -1.37 24.48
C GLY A 9 -2.11 -0.61 24.51
N VAL A 10 -2.11 0.71 24.27
CA VAL A 10 -3.35 1.49 24.16
C VAL A 10 -3.95 1.28 22.76
N PRO A 11 -5.22 0.84 22.67
CA PRO A 11 -5.87 0.66 21.37
C PRO A 11 -5.82 1.94 20.51
N ALA A 12 -5.51 1.77 19.22
CA ALA A 12 -5.57 2.85 18.26
C ALA A 12 -6.98 3.44 18.19
N LYS A 13 -7.07 4.74 18.01
CA LYS A 13 -8.35 5.42 17.78
C LYS A 13 -8.79 5.22 16.34
N HIS A 14 -10.04 4.89 16.12
CA HIS A 14 -10.66 4.86 14.81
C HIS A 14 -11.32 6.19 14.50
N GLY A 15 -11.10 6.72 13.31
CA GLY A 15 -11.74 7.93 12.83
C GLY A 15 -12.36 7.75 11.45
N ARG A 16 -13.21 8.70 11.08
CA ARG A 16 -13.78 8.82 9.73
C ARG A 16 -13.74 10.26 9.29
N ALA A 17 -13.28 10.49 8.06
CA ALA A 17 -13.22 11.80 7.45
C ALA A 17 -13.95 11.78 6.10
N PHE A 18 -14.73 12.82 5.82
CA PHE A 18 -15.27 13.03 4.48
C PHE A 18 -14.32 13.94 3.72
N VAL A 19 -13.61 13.39 2.78
CA VAL A 19 -12.54 14.05 2.00
C VAL A 19 -12.66 13.66 0.53
N ASN A 20 -12.42 14.56 -0.37
CA ASN A 20 -12.44 14.33 -1.81
C ASN A 20 -13.67 13.51 -2.29
N GLY A 21 -14.84 13.80 -1.74
CA GLY A 21 -16.10 13.16 -2.10
C GLY A 21 -16.30 11.73 -1.59
N VAL A 22 -15.43 11.23 -0.71
CA VAL A 22 -15.51 9.88 -0.12
C VAL A 22 -15.33 9.92 1.39
N ARG A 23 -15.94 9.00 2.10
CA ARG A 23 -15.72 8.80 3.53
C ARG A 23 -14.62 7.78 3.75
N LEU A 24 -13.44 8.25 4.18
CA LEU A 24 -12.35 7.37 4.57
C LEU A 24 -12.46 6.98 6.05
N HIS A 25 -12.21 5.72 6.33
CA HIS A 25 -11.87 5.23 7.65
C HIS A 25 -10.35 5.33 7.85
N TYR A 26 -9.90 5.58 9.09
CA TYR A 26 -8.49 5.54 9.45
C TYR A 26 -8.31 5.13 10.90
N THR A 27 -7.15 4.57 11.22
CA THR A 27 -6.66 4.38 12.58
C THR A 27 -5.56 5.38 12.88
N ILE A 28 -5.48 5.84 14.16
CA ILE A 28 -4.45 6.76 14.61
C ILE A 28 -3.95 6.33 15.99
N ALA A 29 -2.63 6.30 16.19
CA ALA A 29 -1.99 5.91 17.43
C ALA A 29 -0.64 6.63 17.61
N GLY A 30 -0.18 6.76 18.87
CA GLY A 30 1.08 7.42 19.22
C GLY A 30 1.00 8.94 19.24
N GLU A 31 2.13 9.57 19.53
CA GLU A 31 2.32 11.02 19.57
C GLU A 31 3.63 11.37 18.86
N GLY A 32 3.73 12.56 18.27
CA GLY A 32 4.91 13.06 17.57
C GLY A 32 4.62 13.49 16.14
N GLU A 33 5.65 13.45 15.30
CA GLU A 33 5.55 13.82 13.89
C GLU A 33 4.60 12.88 13.13
N PRO A 34 3.74 13.40 12.23
CA PRO A 34 2.79 12.55 11.49
C PRO A 34 3.49 11.63 10.49
N LEU A 35 3.11 10.35 10.56
CA LEU A 35 3.55 9.29 9.65
C LEU A 35 2.32 8.56 9.10
N PHE A 36 2.08 8.67 7.80
CA PHE A 36 1.01 7.97 7.11
C PHE A 36 1.50 6.62 6.59
N LEU A 37 0.72 5.55 6.81
CA LEU A 37 0.96 4.20 6.33
C LEU A 37 -0.16 3.79 5.38
N LEU A 38 0.12 3.72 4.09
CA LEU A 38 -0.84 3.34 3.05
C LEU A 38 -0.65 1.86 2.70
N HIS A 39 -1.68 1.06 2.97
CA HIS A 39 -1.70 -0.37 2.63
C HIS A 39 -1.99 -0.61 1.14
N GLY A 40 -1.71 -1.81 0.67
CA GLY A 40 -2.07 -2.26 -0.67
C GLY A 40 -3.30 -3.17 -0.72
N VAL A 41 -3.39 -3.96 -1.78
CA VAL A 41 -4.49 -4.88 -2.08
C VAL A 41 -4.00 -6.33 -1.89
N PRO A 42 -4.80 -7.24 -1.33
CA PRO A 42 -6.15 -7.10 -0.75
C PRO A 42 -6.11 -6.88 0.76
N LYS A 43 -5.52 -5.81 1.21
CA LYS A 43 -5.29 -5.49 2.63
C LYS A 43 -6.17 -4.34 3.10
N THR A 44 -5.99 -3.94 4.36
CA THR A 44 -6.63 -2.80 5.02
C THR A 44 -5.62 -2.17 5.98
N SER A 45 -5.99 -1.13 6.70
CA SER A 45 -5.16 -0.55 7.79
C SER A 45 -4.73 -1.60 8.83
N TYR A 46 -5.45 -2.71 8.95
CA TYR A 46 -5.13 -3.84 9.82
C TYR A 46 -3.78 -4.52 9.49
N HIS A 47 -3.33 -4.42 8.25
CA HIS A 47 -2.03 -4.90 7.81
C HIS A 47 -0.88 -4.35 8.66
N TRP A 48 -1.01 -3.11 9.10
CA TRP A 48 0.01 -2.41 9.87
C TRP A 48 0.00 -2.69 11.38
N ARG A 49 -0.92 -3.54 11.90
CA ARG A 49 -1.14 -3.76 13.34
C ARG A 49 0.13 -4.13 14.13
N ARG A 50 1.08 -4.83 13.49
CA ARG A 50 2.35 -5.25 14.10
C ARG A 50 3.46 -4.24 13.93
N VAL A 51 3.37 -3.38 12.94
CA VAL A 51 4.34 -2.31 12.66
C VAL A 51 4.03 -1.05 13.48
N ILE A 52 2.77 -0.73 13.64
CA ILE A 52 2.31 0.47 14.39
C ILE A 52 2.93 0.56 15.78
N PRO A 53 2.91 -0.48 16.65
CA PRO A 53 3.51 -0.40 17.98
C PRO A 53 5.00 -0.10 17.97
N LEU A 54 5.71 -0.45 16.90
CA LEU A 54 7.14 -0.23 16.77
C LEU A 54 7.48 1.21 16.34
N LEU A 55 6.54 1.90 15.72
CA LEU A 55 6.69 3.28 15.23
C LEU A 55 6.14 4.33 16.20
N THR A 56 5.12 3.99 16.98
CA THR A 56 4.43 4.92 17.89
C THR A 56 5.26 5.47 19.08
N PRO A 57 6.45 4.93 19.43
CA PRO A 57 7.36 5.64 20.32
C PRO A 57 7.88 6.97 19.77
N TYR A 58 7.83 7.18 18.46
CA TYR A 58 8.48 8.30 17.75
C TYR A 58 7.52 9.12 16.90
N TYR A 59 6.38 8.55 16.50
CA TYR A 59 5.47 9.14 15.51
C TYR A 59 4.02 9.06 15.95
N THR A 60 3.24 10.04 15.51
CA THR A 60 1.80 9.87 15.37
C THR A 60 1.57 9.11 14.08
N VAL A 61 1.19 7.84 14.19
CA VAL A 61 0.96 6.94 13.06
C VAL A 61 -0.49 7.00 12.62
N ILE A 62 -0.73 7.30 11.36
CA ILE A 62 -2.05 7.35 10.72
C ILE A 62 -2.10 6.28 9.63
N ALA A 63 -2.99 5.30 9.77
CA ALA A 63 -3.20 4.26 8.77
C ALA A 63 -4.63 4.33 8.24
N PRO A 64 -4.88 5.00 7.11
CA PRO A 64 -6.18 5.00 6.47
C PRO A 64 -6.46 3.66 5.77
N ASP A 65 -7.72 3.28 5.70
CA ASP A 65 -8.19 2.38 4.66
C ASP A 65 -8.37 3.21 3.37
N LEU A 66 -7.73 2.77 2.29
CA LEU A 66 -7.79 3.49 1.02
C LEU A 66 -9.22 3.49 0.46
N ARG A 67 -9.51 4.43 -0.43
CA ARG A 67 -10.78 4.54 -1.16
C ARG A 67 -11.25 3.18 -1.66
N GLY A 68 -12.46 2.77 -1.31
CA GLY A 68 -13.06 1.52 -1.74
C GLY A 68 -12.54 0.27 -1.05
N LEU A 69 -11.64 0.40 -0.07
CA LEU A 69 -11.03 -0.72 0.66
C LEU A 69 -11.34 -0.61 2.16
N GLY A 70 -11.23 -1.73 2.86
CA GLY A 70 -11.44 -1.78 4.31
C GLY A 70 -12.84 -1.30 4.74
N ASP A 71 -12.86 -0.43 5.73
CA ASP A 71 -14.05 0.22 6.25
C ASP A 71 -14.29 1.63 5.65
N SER A 72 -13.53 2.00 4.60
CA SER A 72 -13.79 3.19 3.79
C SER A 72 -14.97 2.97 2.85
N GLU A 73 -15.56 4.07 2.39
CA GLU A 73 -16.70 4.05 1.46
C GLU A 73 -16.28 3.42 0.10
N HIS A 74 -17.19 2.66 -0.51
CA HIS A 74 -17.02 2.00 -1.80
C HIS A 74 -17.70 2.82 -2.93
N PRO A 75 -17.11 3.92 -3.42
CA PRO A 75 -17.69 4.74 -4.49
C PRO A 75 -17.73 3.98 -5.82
N GLN A 76 -18.35 4.59 -6.83
CA GLN A 76 -18.46 3.97 -8.15
C GLN A 76 -17.22 4.20 -9.03
N ASP A 77 -16.43 5.25 -8.75
CA ASP A 77 -15.32 5.72 -9.56
C ASP A 77 -14.22 6.39 -8.74
N GLY A 78 -13.22 6.95 -9.42
CA GLY A 78 -12.12 7.69 -8.81
C GLY A 78 -11.03 6.79 -8.21
N PHE A 79 -10.80 5.62 -8.80
CA PHE A 79 -9.82 4.64 -8.33
C PHE A 79 -8.43 4.78 -8.94
N ASP A 80 -8.22 5.79 -9.79
CA ASP A 80 -6.88 6.13 -10.26
C ASP A 80 -6.03 6.75 -9.13
N MET A 81 -4.72 6.49 -9.19
CA MET A 81 -3.80 6.84 -8.10
C MET A 81 -3.69 8.35 -7.86
N LYS A 82 -3.88 9.16 -8.91
CA LYS A 82 -3.86 10.60 -8.79
C LYS A 82 -5.04 11.13 -7.98
N ASN A 83 -6.22 10.57 -8.18
CA ASN A 83 -7.40 10.91 -7.39
C ASN A 83 -7.31 10.33 -5.96
N MET A 84 -6.78 9.11 -5.79
CA MET A 84 -6.57 8.52 -4.48
C MET A 84 -5.51 9.28 -3.66
N ALA A 85 -4.53 9.90 -4.32
CA ALA A 85 -3.56 10.79 -3.68
C ALA A 85 -4.20 12.04 -3.10
N GLU A 86 -5.20 12.61 -3.77
CA GLU A 86 -6.00 13.74 -3.27
C GLU A 86 -6.73 13.35 -1.97
N ASP A 87 -7.24 12.13 -1.87
CA ASP A 87 -7.87 11.63 -0.63
C ASP A 87 -6.92 11.75 0.57
N ILE A 88 -5.67 11.33 0.38
CA ILE A 88 -4.65 11.34 1.45
C ILE A 88 -4.23 12.78 1.78
N ALA A 89 -4.04 13.63 0.78
CA ALA A 89 -3.70 15.03 1.00
C ALA A 89 -4.80 15.77 1.76
N GLN A 90 -6.07 15.52 1.42
CA GLN A 90 -7.21 16.10 2.13
C GLN A 90 -7.39 15.48 3.53
N LEU A 91 -7.12 14.18 3.71
CA LEU A 91 -7.13 13.56 5.04
C LEU A 91 -6.07 14.19 5.96
N ALA A 92 -4.87 14.40 5.47
CA ALA A 92 -3.82 15.09 6.24
C ALA A 92 -4.25 16.50 6.63
N THR A 93 -4.86 17.25 5.72
CA THR A 93 -5.42 18.59 5.99
C THR A 93 -6.54 18.53 7.03
N HIS A 94 -7.46 17.54 6.92
CA HIS A 94 -8.54 17.34 7.89
C HIS A 94 -8.02 17.07 9.30
N LEU A 95 -6.89 16.37 9.40
CA LEU A 95 -6.24 16.06 10.67
C LEU A 95 -5.33 17.20 11.19
N GLY A 96 -5.16 18.27 10.41
CA GLY A 96 -4.36 19.44 10.79
C GLY A 96 -2.87 19.30 10.49
N TYR A 97 -2.46 18.35 9.65
CA TYR A 97 -1.07 18.13 9.26
C TYR A 97 -0.75 18.85 7.95
N GLU A 98 0.13 19.82 7.98
CA GLU A 98 0.65 20.52 6.79
C GLU A 98 1.70 19.69 6.08
N THR A 99 2.61 19.08 6.83
CA THR A 99 3.66 18.20 6.32
C THR A 99 3.69 16.87 7.07
N PHE A 100 4.13 15.80 6.43
CA PHE A 100 4.15 14.45 7.00
C PHE A 100 5.20 13.56 6.33
N ASN A 101 5.54 12.48 7.01
CA ASN A 101 6.26 11.35 6.43
C ASN A 101 5.25 10.34 5.86
N LEU A 102 5.63 9.66 4.79
CA LEU A 102 4.72 8.80 4.04
C LEU A 102 5.34 7.45 3.74
N VAL A 103 4.61 6.40 4.02
CA VAL A 103 4.92 5.02 3.63
C VAL A 103 3.78 4.51 2.77
N GLY A 104 4.11 3.88 1.66
CA GLY A 104 3.15 3.13 0.85
C GLY A 104 3.69 1.76 0.50
N GLU A 105 2.82 0.77 0.52
CA GLU A 105 3.08 -0.61 0.12
C GLU A 105 2.13 -1.04 -0.97
N ASP A 106 2.64 -1.75 -1.99
CA ASP A 106 1.84 -2.25 -3.12
C ASP A 106 1.06 -1.09 -3.79
N TRP A 107 -0.24 -1.17 -4.05
CA TRP A 107 -1.03 -0.06 -4.58
C TRP A 107 -1.03 1.19 -3.67
N GLY A 108 -0.82 1.01 -2.38
CA GLY A 108 -0.56 2.12 -1.47
C GLY A 108 0.75 2.86 -1.79
N ALA A 109 1.77 2.16 -2.32
CA ALA A 109 3.01 2.80 -2.76
C ALA A 109 2.79 3.63 -4.04
N SER A 110 2.03 3.11 -5.02
CA SER A 110 1.65 3.89 -6.20
C SER A 110 0.83 5.14 -5.83
N THR A 111 -0.08 5.02 -4.87
CA THR A 111 -0.80 6.17 -4.31
C THR A 111 0.16 7.15 -3.64
N ALA A 112 1.10 6.67 -2.82
CA ALA A 112 2.08 7.49 -2.12
C ALA A 112 3.02 8.23 -3.08
N TYR A 113 3.41 7.58 -4.19
CA TYR A 113 4.15 8.26 -5.25
C TYR A 113 3.38 9.47 -5.80
N GLN A 114 2.09 9.29 -6.10
CA GLN A 114 1.25 10.39 -6.60
C GLN A 114 1.02 11.47 -5.54
N VAL A 115 0.92 11.13 -4.25
CA VAL A 115 0.90 12.15 -3.17
C VAL A 115 2.18 12.98 -3.20
N ALA A 116 3.35 12.31 -3.27
CA ALA A 116 4.65 13.00 -3.30
C ALA A 116 4.86 13.84 -4.56
N ALA A 117 4.34 13.38 -5.71
CA ALA A 117 4.46 14.11 -6.97
C ALA A 117 3.54 15.32 -7.07
N GLN A 118 2.30 15.23 -6.55
CA GLN A 118 1.32 16.33 -6.58
C GLN A 118 1.53 17.36 -5.46
N TYR A 119 2.07 16.92 -4.30
CA TYR A 119 2.23 17.73 -3.09
C TYR A 119 3.66 17.62 -2.55
N PRO A 120 4.70 17.92 -3.37
CA PRO A 120 6.10 17.69 -2.98
C PRO A 120 6.55 18.48 -1.74
N GLU A 121 5.89 19.61 -1.46
CA GLU A 121 6.15 20.42 -0.28
C GLU A 121 5.55 19.86 1.02
N ARG A 122 4.64 18.90 0.91
CA ARG A 122 3.97 18.28 2.06
C ARG A 122 4.63 16.98 2.51
N VAL A 123 5.26 16.23 1.59
CA VAL A 123 5.91 14.95 1.89
C VAL A 123 7.38 15.19 2.25
N LYS A 124 7.75 14.99 3.52
CA LYS A 124 9.12 15.19 4.00
C LYS A 124 10.06 14.06 3.53
N LYS A 125 9.62 12.82 3.67
CA LYS A 125 10.31 11.61 3.23
C LYS A 125 9.28 10.58 2.77
N LEU A 126 9.64 9.79 1.75
CA LEU A 126 8.78 8.75 1.19
C LEU A 126 9.44 7.38 1.37
N VAL A 127 8.70 6.41 1.90
CA VAL A 127 9.02 4.99 1.75
C VAL A 127 8.12 4.39 0.68
N TYR A 128 8.74 3.83 -0.36
CA TYR A 128 8.08 3.16 -1.46
C TYR A 128 8.41 1.66 -1.37
N GLN A 129 7.40 0.83 -1.06
CA GLN A 129 7.61 -0.56 -0.70
C GLN A 129 6.86 -1.51 -1.63
N GLU A 130 7.58 -2.54 -2.10
CA GLU A 130 7.03 -3.73 -2.74
C GLU A 130 6.01 -3.44 -3.86
N MET A 131 6.36 -2.51 -4.76
CA MET A 131 5.56 -2.18 -5.92
C MET A 131 6.44 -1.77 -7.09
N ILE A 132 6.12 -2.24 -8.28
CA ILE A 132 6.62 -1.64 -9.52
C ILE A 132 5.61 -0.59 -9.97
N LEU A 133 6.10 0.62 -10.21
CA LEU A 133 5.24 1.75 -10.59
C LEU A 133 4.63 1.52 -11.98
N PRO A 134 3.29 1.60 -12.14
CA PRO A 134 2.66 1.56 -13.45
C PRO A 134 3.29 2.58 -14.41
N GLY A 135 3.60 2.14 -15.62
CA GLY A 135 4.31 2.97 -16.63
C GLY A 135 5.84 2.92 -16.54
N PHE A 136 6.39 2.27 -15.51
CA PHE A 136 7.82 2.10 -15.27
C PHE A 136 8.22 0.62 -15.10
N GLY A 137 7.45 -0.28 -15.70
CA GLY A 137 7.77 -1.70 -15.80
C GLY A 137 6.74 -2.65 -15.19
N LEU A 138 5.71 -2.19 -14.48
CA LEU A 138 4.68 -3.08 -13.89
C LEU A 138 4.06 -3.99 -14.96
N GLU A 139 3.78 -3.43 -16.12
CA GLU A 139 3.13 -4.12 -17.23
C GLU A 139 3.96 -5.31 -17.74
N ASP A 140 5.29 -5.20 -17.68
CA ASP A 140 6.20 -6.25 -18.16
C ASP A 140 6.13 -7.52 -17.31
N TYR A 141 5.86 -7.41 -16.01
CA TYR A 141 5.70 -8.56 -15.11
C TYR A 141 4.40 -9.34 -15.33
N SER A 142 3.43 -8.77 -16.04
CA SER A 142 2.17 -9.45 -16.35
C SER A 142 2.23 -10.33 -17.61
N PHE A 143 3.27 -10.19 -18.43
CA PHE A 143 3.41 -10.94 -19.67
C PHE A 143 3.77 -12.42 -19.43
N LEU A 144 3.28 -13.28 -20.32
CA LEU A 144 3.63 -14.70 -20.35
C LEU A 144 5.03 -14.88 -20.95
N THR A 145 6.06 -14.88 -20.11
CA THR A 145 7.45 -15.18 -20.48
C THR A 145 7.97 -16.34 -19.64
N ARG A 146 9.07 -17.00 -20.10
CA ARG A 146 9.72 -18.05 -19.27
C ARG A 146 10.19 -17.50 -17.94
N GLU A 147 10.75 -16.31 -17.97
CA GLU A 147 11.29 -15.61 -16.79
C GLU A 147 10.16 -15.35 -15.78
N ASN A 148 9.10 -14.64 -16.19
CA ASN A 148 7.99 -14.32 -15.30
C ASN A 148 7.35 -15.56 -14.67
N VAL A 149 7.07 -16.60 -15.47
CA VAL A 149 6.42 -17.83 -14.98
C VAL A 149 7.31 -18.63 -14.03
N SER A 150 8.64 -18.53 -14.16
CA SER A 150 9.58 -19.25 -13.29
C SER A 150 9.91 -18.53 -11.99
N THR A 151 9.48 -17.29 -11.83
CA THR A 151 9.69 -16.48 -10.64
C THR A 151 8.40 -16.33 -9.82
N TYR A 152 8.52 -15.92 -8.56
CA TYR A 152 7.36 -15.57 -7.72
C TYR A 152 6.67 -14.28 -8.20
N VAL A 153 7.28 -13.51 -9.12
CA VAL A 153 6.87 -12.17 -9.53
C VAL A 153 6.03 -12.17 -10.81
N TRP A 154 5.44 -13.30 -11.20
CA TRP A 154 4.51 -13.28 -12.32
C TRP A 154 3.17 -12.68 -11.90
N LEU A 155 2.98 -11.41 -12.24
CA LEU A 155 1.79 -10.63 -11.89
C LEU A 155 0.62 -10.90 -12.86
N TRP A 156 0.29 -12.18 -13.08
CA TRP A 156 -0.80 -12.64 -13.95
C TRP A 156 -2.17 -12.03 -13.59
N HIS A 157 -2.35 -11.72 -12.32
CA HIS A 157 -3.59 -11.18 -11.78
C HIS A 157 -3.91 -9.76 -12.29
N ILE A 158 -2.91 -8.97 -12.69
CA ILE A 158 -3.13 -7.66 -13.30
C ILE A 158 -3.98 -7.79 -14.57
N ASN A 159 -3.65 -8.73 -15.44
CA ASN A 159 -4.45 -9.03 -16.63
C ASN A 159 -5.82 -9.61 -16.28
N PHE A 160 -5.88 -10.53 -15.32
CA PHE A 160 -7.13 -11.17 -14.91
C PHE A 160 -8.11 -10.14 -14.33
N TYR A 161 -7.65 -9.28 -13.41
CA TYR A 161 -8.49 -8.25 -12.78
C TYR A 161 -8.92 -7.13 -13.73
N SER A 162 -8.18 -6.93 -14.82
CA SER A 162 -8.56 -5.95 -15.85
C SER A 162 -9.75 -6.39 -16.72
N VAL A 163 -10.09 -7.69 -16.73
CA VAL A 163 -11.25 -8.18 -17.48
C VAL A 163 -12.54 -7.76 -16.79
N PRO A 164 -13.47 -7.07 -17.47
CA PRO A 164 -14.75 -6.70 -16.87
C PRO A 164 -15.58 -7.92 -16.45
N ASP A 165 -16.20 -7.87 -15.28
CA ASP A 165 -17.18 -8.81 -14.72
C ASP A 165 -16.69 -10.25 -14.48
N PHE A 166 -15.62 -10.69 -15.13
CA PHE A 166 -15.16 -12.07 -15.09
C PHE A 166 -14.48 -12.44 -13.76
N PRO A 167 -13.61 -11.61 -13.16
CA PRO A 167 -13.08 -11.84 -11.83
C PRO A 167 -14.20 -11.90 -10.78
N GLU A 168 -15.16 -10.99 -10.84
CA GLU A 168 -16.32 -10.99 -9.95
C GLU A 168 -17.12 -12.30 -10.05
N LEU A 169 -17.34 -12.79 -11.25
CA LEU A 169 -18.03 -14.08 -11.50
C LEU A 169 -17.32 -15.25 -10.84
N LEU A 170 -15.99 -15.27 -10.85
CA LEU A 170 -15.20 -16.39 -10.32
C LEU A 170 -14.93 -16.30 -8.82
N ILE A 171 -14.80 -15.09 -8.28
CA ILE A 171 -14.38 -14.85 -6.89
C ILE A 171 -15.58 -14.79 -5.96
N THR A 172 -16.69 -14.18 -6.38
CA THR A 172 -17.88 -14.01 -5.51
C THR A 172 -18.37 -15.34 -4.95
N GLY A 173 -18.47 -15.39 -3.61
CA GLY A 173 -18.83 -16.59 -2.86
C GLY A 173 -17.67 -17.55 -2.59
N LYS A 174 -16.44 -17.21 -3.01
CA LYS A 174 -15.19 -17.94 -2.78
C LYS A 174 -14.07 -17.03 -2.31
N GLU A 175 -14.40 -15.88 -1.74
CA GLU A 175 -13.44 -14.85 -1.38
C GLU A 175 -12.37 -15.41 -0.42
N ARG A 176 -12.78 -16.24 0.54
CA ARG A 176 -11.85 -16.84 1.50
C ARG A 176 -10.82 -17.75 0.83
N GLU A 177 -11.25 -18.67 -0.01
CA GLU A 177 -10.35 -19.59 -0.73
C GLU A 177 -9.44 -18.82 -1.66
N TYR A 178 -10.00 -17.84 -2.37
CA TYR A 178 -9.28 -17.03 -3.32
C TYR A 178 -8.19 -16.18 -2.64
N PHE A 179 -8.54 -15.37 -1.65
CA PHE A 179 -7.59 -14.49 -0.97
C PHE A 179 -6.61 -15.26 -0.10
N ASN A 180 -7.00 -16.40 0.49
CA ASN A 180 -6.04 -17.26 1.18
C ASN A 180 -4.96 -17.80 0.22
N TYR A 181 -5.35 -18.22 -0.98
CA TYR A 181 -4.38 -18.64 -2.02
C TYR A 181 -3.53 -17.45 -2.45
N PHE A 182 -4.17 -16.35 -2.84
CA PHE A 182 -3.53 -15.19 -3.44
C PHE A 182 -2.47 -14.58 -2.49
N ILE A 183 -2.85 -14.23 -1.26
CA ILE A 183 -1.94 -13.60 -0.30
C ILE A 183 -0.78 -14.54 0.05
N LYS A 184 -1.07 -15.82 0.31
CA LYS A 184 -0.03 -16.79 0.68
C LYS A 184 0.90 -17.17 -0.46
N HIS A 185 0.46 -17.03 -1.70
CA HIS A 185 1.30 -17.29 -2.87
C HIS A 185 2.42 -16.24 -3.00
N GLU A 186 2.18 -15.02 -2.57
CA GLU A 186 3.14 -13.92 -2.59
C GLU A 186 3.99 -13.84 -1.30
N THR A 187 3.76 -14.74 -0.35
CA THR A 187 4.41 -14.76 0.96
C THR A 187 5.51 -15.81 0.99
N HIS A 188 6.73 -15.45 1.40
CA HIS A 188 7.82 -16.42 1.59
C HIS A 188 7.53 -17.35 2.78
N ASN A 189 6.97 -16.81 3.88
CA ASN A 189 6.49 -17.58 5.03
C ASN A 189 4.96 -17.55 5.11
N PRO A 190 4.21 -18.48 4.49
CA PRO A 190 2.76 -18.49 4.51
C PRO A 190 2.12 -18.55 5.90
N GLN A 191 2.85 -18.98 6.94
CA GLN A 191 2.38 -19.01 8.33
C GLN A 191 2.33 -17.61 8.96
N ALA A 192 3.02 -16.62 8.38
CA ALA A 192 2.95 -15.22 8.84
C ALA A 192 1.53 -14.65 8.70
N ILE A 193 0.78 -15.10 7.69
CA ILE A 193 -0.61 -14.71 7.48
C ILE A 193 -1.51 -15.50 8.43
N THR A 194 -1.89 -14.85 9.53
CA THR A 194 -2.73 -15.49 10.55
C THR A 194 -4.18 -15.67 10.06
N PRO A 195 -4.92 -16.65 10.62
CA PRO A 195 -6.35 -16.78 10.33
C PRO A 195 -7.14 -15.49 10.57
N ASP A 196 -6.82 -14.76 11.64
CA ASP A 196 -7.47 -13.50 11.99
C ASP A 196 -7.22 -12.40 10.95
N ALA A 197 -6.00 -12.32 10.40
CA ALA A 197 -5.68 -11.38 9.33
C ALA A 197 -6.46 -11.71 8.05
N LEU A 198 -6.50 -12.99 7.69
CA LEU A 198 -7.28 -13.45 6.54
C LEU A 198 -8.78 -13.17 6.74
N ASP A 199 -9.31 -13.41 7.95
CA ASP A 199 -10.72 -13.14 8.28
C ASP A 199 -11.06 -11.67 8.07
N GLU A 200 -10.19 -10.77 8.50
CA GLU A 200 -10.37 -9.32 8.31
C GLU A 200 -10.40 -8.92 6.83
N TYR A 201 -9.43 -9.40 6.06
CA TYR A 201 -9.39 -9.10 4.63
C TYR A 201 -10.61 -9.66 3.90
N VAL A 202 -10.96 -10.92 4.15
CA VAL A 202 -12.16 -11.54 3.56
C VAL A 202 -13.44 -10.78 3.95
N ARG A 203 -13.58 -10.35 5.21
CA ARG A 203 -14.71 -9.54 5.66
C ARG A 203 -14.90 -8.30 4.78
N CYS A 204 -13.81 -7.57 4.52
CA CYS A 204 -13.87 -6.35 3.74
C CYS A 204 -14.25 -6.61 2.29
N TYR A 205 -13.63 -7.59 1.66
CA TYR A 205 -13.84 -7.86 0.24
C TYR A 205 -15.09 -8.68 -0.08
N SER A 206 -15.68 -9.34 0.93
CA SER A 206 -17.02 -9.94 0.82
C SER A 206 -18.16 -8.94 1.08
N SER A 207 -17.84 -7.73 1.53
CA SER A 207 -18.85 -6.69 1.76
C SER A 207 -19.38 -6.13 0.42
N PRO A 208 -20.63 -5.59 0.42
CA PRO A 208 -21.18 -5.00 -0.80
C PRO A 208 -20.27 -3.91 -1.39
N GLY A 209 -19.78 -4.12 -2.59
CA GLY A 209 -18.89 -3.20 -3.30
C GLY A 209 -17.39 -3.40 -3.05
N GLY A 210 -16.99 -4.18 -2.03
CA GLY A 210 -15.58 -4.38 -1.68
C GLY A 210 -14.76 -4.99 -2.81
N LEU A 211 -15.18 -6.16 -3.32
CA LEU A 211 -14.51 -6.80 -4.45
C LEU A 211 -14.50 -5.91 -5.71
N ARG A 212 -15.64 -5.28 -6.02
CA ARG A 212 -15.74 -4.36 -7.17
C ARG A 212 -14.75 -3.20 -7.07
N SER A 213 -14.65 -2.58 -5.89
CA SER A 213 -13.74 -1.45 -5.66
C SER A 213 -12.28 -1.88 -5.78
N MET A 214 -11.92 -3.04 -5.22
CA MET A 214 -10.60 -3.64 -5.38
C MET A 214 -10.23 -3.80 -6.86
N LEU A 215 -11.11 -4.40 -7.65
CA LEU A 215 -10.88 -4.63 -9.08
C LEU A 215 -10.83 -3.32 -9.89
N ALA A 216 -11.54 -2.28 -9.43
CA ALA A 216 -11.50 -0.98 -10.08
C ALA A 216 -10.12 -0.30 -9.99
N ILE A 217 -9.37 -0.53 -8.90
CA ILE A 217 -7.98 -0.08 -8.77
C ILE A 217 -7.13 -0.70 -9.89
N TYR A 218 -7.19 -2.00 -10.09
CA TYR A 218 -6.43 -2.67 -11.16
C TYR A 218 -6.88 -2.23 -12.56
N ARG A 219 -8.15 -1.92 -12.75
CA ARG A 219 -8.68 -1.43 -14.03
C ARG A 219 -8.21 -0.02 -14.39
N ALA A 220 -7.74 0.75 -13.40
CA ALA A 220 -7.13 2.05 -13.61
C ALA A 220 -5.63 1.99 -13.99
N THR A 221 -4.99 0.81 -13.98
CA THR A 221 -3.54 0.65 -14.16
C THR A 221 -2.96 1.41 -15.37
N LEU A 222 -3.65 1.41 -16.51
CA LEU A 222 -3.16 2.10 -17.71
C LEU A 222 -3.30 3.61 -17.60
N ASP A 223 -4.38 4.11 -16.99
CA ASP A 223 -4.54 5.53 -16.68
C ASP A 223 -3.47 5.97 -15.68
N ASP A 224 -3.19 5.15 -14.67
CA ASP A 224 -2.11 5.37 -13.70
C ASP A 224 -0.74 5.41 -14.38
N ALA A 225 -0.49 4.54 -15.34
CA ALA A 225 0.75 4.52 -16.12
C ALA A 225 0.96 5.85 -16.86
N ASP A 226 -0.07 6.36 -17.50
CA ASP A 226 0.00 7.64 -18.22
C ASP A 226 0.17 8.82 -17.25
N GLN A 227 -0.56 8.82 -16.13
CA GLN A 227 -0.42 9.81 -15.06
C GLN A 227 0.98 9.81 -14.44
N ASN A 228 1.54 8.63 -14.18
CA ASN A 228 2.87 8.47 -13.60
C ASN A 228 3.97 8.97 -14.57
N ARG A 229 3.87 8.66 -15.86
CA ARG A 229 4.80 9.19 -16.88
C ARG A 229 4.74 10.72 -16.96
N GLU A 230 3.57 11.32 -16.82
CA GLU A 230 3.42 12.77 -16.77
C GLU A 230 4.04 13.35 -15.50
N SER A 231 3.74 12.79 -14.34
CA SER A 231 4.28 13.23 -13.06
C SER A 231 5.82 13.11 -13.01
N ALA A 232 6.38 12.04 -13.59
CA ALA A 232 7.81 11.77 -13.61
C ALA A 232 8.65 12.74 -14.47
N LYS A 233 8.02 13.60 -15.28
CA LYS A 233 8.73 14.71 -15.96
C LYS A 233 9.44 15.63 -14.97
N THR A 234 8.98 15.65 -13.72
CA THR A 234 9.66 16.29 -12.59
C THR A 234 9.95 15.24 -11.54
N LYS A 235 11.23 14.89 -11.37
CA LYS A 235 11.62 13.91 -10.37
C LYS A 235 11.30 14.38 -8.95
N LEU A 236 10.94 13.42 -8.09
CA LEU A 236 10.77 13.66 -6.65
C LEU A 236 12.09 14.16 -6.06
N LYS A 237 12.04 15.18 -5.21
CA LYS A 237 13.22 15.80 -4.59
C LYS A 237 13.42 15.41 -3.13
N MET A 238 12.34 14.97 -2.45
CA MET A 238 12.46 14.46 -1.09
C MET A 238 13.20 13.13 -1.11
N PRO A 239 13.89 12.76 0.00
CA PRO A 239 14.51 11.45 0.12
C PRO A 239 13.48 10.32 -0.03
N VAL A 240 13.85 9.26 -0.76
CA VAL A 240 13.04 8.07 -0.99
C VAL A 240 13.78 6.83 -0.50
N LEU A 241 13.13 6.03 0.35
CA LEU A 241 13.55 4.68 0.67
C LEU A 241 12.74 3.69 -0.19
N ALA A 242 13.42 2.94 -1.04
CA ALA A 242 12.81 1.86 -1.81
C ALA A 242 13.04 0.53 -1.08
N VAL A 243 11.96 -0.06 -0.55
CA VAL A 243 12.03 -1.34 0.19
C VAL A 243 11.51 -2.46 -0.70
N GLY A 244 12.40 -3.39 -1.07
CA GLY A 244 12.06 -4.60 -1.81
C GLY A 244 12.23 -5.85 -0.94
N SER A 245 11.58 -6.94 -1.32
CA SER A 245 11.76 -8.25 -0.71
C SER A 245 12.52 -9.19 -1.64
N GLU A 246 13.42 -9.99 -1.08
CA GLU A 246 14.29 -10.89 -1.85
C GLU A 246 13.49 -11.90 -2.70
N TYR A 247 12.33 -12.31 -2.21
CA TYR A 247 11.51 -13.34 -2.86
C TYR A 247 10.29 -12.76 -3.59
N PHE A 248 10.29 -11.45 -3.89
CA PHE A 248 9.27 -10.83 -4.72
C PHE A 248 9.85 -9.71 -5.60
N ILE A 249 9.59 -8.41 -5.34
CA ILE A 249 10.02 -7.31 -6.21
C ILE A 249 11.55 -7.08 -6.16
N GLY A 250 12.19 -7.27 -5.02
CA GLY A 250 13.63 -7.21 -4.86
C GLY A 250 14.25 -5.86 -5.26
N ALA A 251 15.36 -5.95 -5.99
CA ALA A 251 16.14 -4.78 -6.42
C ALA A 251 15.43 -3.92 -7.47
N ASP A 252 14.41 -4.45 -8.14
CA ASP A 252 13.66 -3.70 -9.14
C ASP A 252 12.89 -2.53 -8.52
N ASN A 253 12.56 -2.63 -7.24
CA ASN A 253 11.92 -1.53 -6.51
C ASN A 253 12.83 -0.28 -6.45
N GLU A 254 14.10 -0.45 -6.10
CA GLU A 254 15.07 0.65 -6.12
C GLU A 254 15.37 1.13 -7.55
N ARG A 255 15.57 0.20 -8.49
CA ARG A 255 15.91 0.51 -9.88
C ARG A 255 14.88 1.46 -10.48
N GLN A 256 13.61 1.15 -10.40
CA GLN A 256 12.55 1.98 -10.96
C GLN A 256 12.40 3.33 -10.23
N MET A 257 12.55 3.36 -8.89
CA MET A 257 12.45 4.62 -8.15
C MET A 257 13.55 5.61 -8.54
N ARG A 258 14.74 5.15 -8.94
CA ARG A 258 15.81 6.01 -9.48
C ARG A 258 15.46 6.68 -10.81
N GLU A 259 14.47 6.18 -11.53
CA GLU A 259 13.97 6.82 -12.74
C GLU A 259 13.12 8.05 -12.41
N VAL A 260 12.39 8.04 -11.28
CA VAL A 260 11.38 9.04 -10.92
C VAL A 260 11.73 9.89 -9.69
N ALA A 261 12.85 9.64 -9.02
CA ALA A 261 13.33 10.38 -7.85
C ALA A 261 14.83 10.69 -7.96
N GLU A 262 15.28 11.76 -7.28
CA GLU A 262 16.69 12.21 -7.30
C GLU A 262 17.53 11.52 -6.21
N ASP A 263 16.98 11.37 -5.01
CA ASP A 263 17.64 10.80 -3.82
C ASP A 263 16.95 9.51 -3.40
N VAL A 264 17.51 8.36 -3.82
CA VAL A 264 16.93 7.03 -3.57
C VAL A 264 17.93 6.13 -2.88
N ARG A 265 17.53 5.58 -1.74
CA ARG A 265 18.20 4.50 -1.02
C ARG A 265 17.37 3.22 -1.14
N GLY A 266 18.03 2.11 -1.52
CA GLY A 266 17.41 0.77 -1.57
C GLY A 266 17.71 -0.04 -0.31
N VAL A 267 16.71 -0.86 0.10
CA VAL A 267 16.85 -1.91 1.12
C VAL A 267 16.12 -3.16 0.61
N ILE A 268 16.74 -4.32 0.74
CA ILE A 268 16.12 -5.62 0.42
C ILE A 268 16.03 -6.42 1.71
N LEU A 269 14.81 -6.89 2.05
CA LEU A 269 14.56 -7.76 3.19
C LEU A 269 14.40 -9.22 2.71
N PRO A 270 14.87 -10.23 3.48
CA PRO A 270 14.92 -11.63 3.04
C PRO A 270 13.57 -12.34 3.19
N TRP A 271 12.50 -11.73 2.70
CA TRP A 271 11.12 -12.20 2.83
C TRP A 271 10.37 -12.10 1.51
N GLY A 272 9.06 -12.42 1.52
CA GLY A 272 8.14 -12.25 0.39
C GLY A 272 7.48 -10.87 0.40
N HIS A 273 6.38 -10.76 -0.35
CA HIS A 273 5.67 -9.50 -0.56
C HIS A 273 5.03 -8.92 0.73
N GLN A 274 4.74 -9.76 1.72
CA GLN A 274 3.94 -9.38 2.89
C GLN A 274 4.82 -8.94 4.07
N LEU A 275 5.75 -8.01 3.86
CA LEU A 275 6.81 -7.65 4.83
C LEU A 275 6.29 -7.28 6.22
N ALA A 276 5.19 -6.54 6.32
CA ALA A 276 4.59 -6.17 7.60
C ALA A 276 3.99 -7.35 8.38
N GLU A 277 3.71 -8.47 7.70
CA GLU A 277 3.27 -9.72 8.31
C GLU A 277 4.44 -10.68 8.58
N GLU A 278 5.43 -10.70 7.69
CA GLU A 278 6.55 -11.66 7.72
C GLU A 278 7.64 -11.25 8.71
N ASP A 279 8.01 -9.96 8.74
CA ASP A 279 9.04 -9.43 9.65
C ASP A 279 8.79 -7.95 9.97
N PRO A 280 7.78 -7.64 10.79
CA PRO A 280 7.46 -6.27 11.16
C PRO A 280 8.61 -5.55 11.89
N GLU A 281 9.46 -6.27 12.62
CA GLU A 281 10.60 -5.72 13.35
C GLU A 281 11.69 -5.23 12.40
N ALA A 282 12.11 -6.03 11.42
CA ALA A 282 13.11 -5.62 10.44
C ALA A 282 12.58 -4.48 9.56
N LEU A 283 11.29 -4.55 9.20
CA LEU A 283 10.64 -3.51 8.41
C LEU A 283 10.59 -2.18 9.16
N ALA A 284 10.12 -2.18 10.41
CA ALA A 284 10.09 -0.98 11.25
C ALA A 284 11.48 -0.41 11.50
N ALA A 285 12.49 -1.27 11.70
CA ALA A 285 13.87 -0.84 11.86
C ALA A 285 14.40 -0.11 10.61
N ALA A 286 14.09 -0.61 9.41
CA ALA A 286 14.46 0.05 8.16
C ALA A 286 13.79 1.43 8.02
N TYR A 287 12.52 1.56 8.40
CA TYR A 287 11.83 2.84 8.41
C TYR A 287 12.44 3.84 9.40
N LEU A 288 12.68 3.40 10.65
CA LEU A 288 13.26 4.25 11.69
C LEU A 288 14.69 4.69 11.37
N ASP A 289 15.49 3.84 10.73
CA ASP A 289 16.82 4.21 10.26
C ASP A 289 16.77 5.29 9.16
N PHE A 290 15.79 5.20 8.28
CA PHE A 290 15.60 6.16 7.19
C PHE A 290 15.00 7.48 7.66
N PHE A 291 13.95 7.44 8.48
CA PHE A 291 13.30 8.67 8.96
C PHE A 291 14.18 9.45 9.95
N GLY A 292 15.06 8.77 10.66
CA GLY A 292 15.81 9.29 11.80
C GLY A 292 15.03 9.08 13.12
N ARG A 293 15.75 8.73 14.15
CA ARG A 293 15.22 8.71 15.53
C ARG A 293 15.57 10.04 16.15
N GLU A 294 14.68 11.00 16.10
CA GLU A 294 14.83 12.23 16.89
C GLU A 294 14.21 12.05 18.27
#